data_6fd52bdb2bd76f12d9f351680e56b853
#
_entry.id   6fd52bdb2bd76f12d9f351680e56b853
#
_cell.length_a   1.000
_cell.length_b   1.000
_cell.length_c   1.000
_cell.angle_alpha   90.00
_cell.angle_beta   90.00
_cell.angle_gamma   90.00
#
_symmetry.space_group_name_H-M   'P 1'
#
loop_
_entity.id
_entity.type
_entity.pdbx_description
1 polymer ?
#
loop_
_entity_poly.entity_id
_entity_poly.type
_entity_poly.pdbx_seq_one_letter_code
_entity_poly.pdbx_strand_id
1 'polypeptide(L)'
;NIIRDLKTKQQRIDELVLPATNLEKFTARVLASTVLILIIIVAGIMVADVLQMLINMLLHKGTFASFCLSSFNVAFTELQTSILAIENVLHKPIRFMFLLTLISGNAFYLLGGMLFRKTAWLKTTLAVIVISIALFSMFVGYAYVVYGYTNYVVYMPEWMQESWFNITLLIVQTCACYYFAYRIYCRLQAINTRWLNI
;
A
#
# COMPACT_ATOMS: atom_id res chain seq x y z
N ASN A 1 -4.35 -12.31 8.28
CA ASN A 1 -3.15 -11.55 8.59
C ASN A 1 -1.97 -12.50 8.61
N ILE A 2 -1.28 -12.63 7.48
CA ILE A 2 -0.20 -13.63 7.22
C ILE A 2 0.90 -13.59 8.30
N ILE A 3 1.08 -12.43 8.90
CA ILE A 3 2.07 -12.20 9.96
C ILE A 3 1.53 -12.64 11.31
N ARG A 4 0.21 -12.75 11.46
CA ARG A 4 -0.41 -13.27 12.67
C ARG A 4 -0.04 -14.75 12.90
N ASP A 5 0.11 -15.50 11.82
CA ASP A 5 0.45 -16.92 11.84
C ASP A 5 1.92 -17.21 12.21
N LEU A 6 2.78 -16.18 12.27
CA LEU A 6 4.17 -16.29 12.73
C LEU A 6 4.40 -15.72 14.15
N LYS A 7 3.33 -15.36 14.87
CA LYS A 7 3.46 -14.75 16.22
C LYS A 7 3.72 -15.76 17.32
N THR A 8 3.14 -16.93 17.23
CA THR A 8 3.29 -17.97 18.24
C THR A 8 4.47 -18.89 17.92
N LYS A 9 5.07 -19.48 18.98
CA LYS A 9 6.18 -20.43 18.83
C LYS A 9 5.75 -21.65 18.00
N GLN A 10 4.54 -22.16 18.26
CA GLN A 10 3.99 -23.31 17.56
C GLN A 10 3.89 -23.06 16.05
N GLN A 11 3.29 -21.95 15.66
CA GLN A 11 3.11 -21.58 14.25
C GLN A 11 4.44 -21.41 13.49
N ARG A 12 5.50 -20.96 14.15
CA ARG A 12 6.83 -20.90 13.54
C ARG A 12 7.45 -22.28 13.37
N ILE A 13 7.23 -23.17 14.31
CA ILE A 13 7.69 -24.57 14.20
C ILE A 13 6.98 -25.24 13.03
N ASP A 14 5.66 -25.09 12.94
CA ASP A 14 4.86 -25.65 11.85
C ASP A 14 5.33 -25.13 10.48
N GLU A 15 5.66 -23.85 10.40
CA GLU A 15 6.21 -23.24 9.16
C GLU A 15 7.59 -23.80 8.79
N LEU A 16 8.45 -24.02 9.79
CA LEU A 16 9.81 -24.55 9.56
C LEU A 16 9.78 -26.03 9.13
N VAL A 17 8.81 -26.80 9.62
CA VAL A 17 8.65 -28.22 9.31
C VAL A 17 8.03 -28.45 7.93
N LEU A 18 7.34 -27.47 7.34
CA LEU A 18 6.76 -27.60 6.00
C LEU A 18 7.85 -27.94 4.96
N PRO A 19 7.67 -29.02 4.17
CA PRO A 19 8.65 -29.46 3.17
C PRO A 19 8.56 -28.60 1.89
N ALA A 20 8.89 -27.31 2.00
CA ALA A 20 8.92 -26.38 0.87
C ALA A 20 10.08 -25.40 1.04
N THR A 21 10.58 -24.86 -0.05
CA THR A 21 11.65 -23.86 -0.03
C THR A 21 11.18 -22.56 0.61
N ASN A 22 12.09 -21.80 1.24
CA ASN A 22 11.74 -20.53 1.85
C ASN A 22 11.15 -19.54 0.84
N LEU A 23 11.56 -19.62 -0.41
CA LEU A 23 11.05 -18.78 -1.48
C LEU A 23 9.60 -19.13 -1.84
N GLU A 24 9.28 -20.41 -1.94
CA GLU A 24 7.91 -20.88 -2.20
C GLU A 24 6.96 -20.47 -1.07
N LYS A 25 7.36 -20.67 0.18
CA LYS A 25 6.59 -20.25 1.36
C LYS A 25 6.34 -18.74 1.35
N PHE A 26 7.38 -17.95 1.07
CA PHE A 26 7.28 -16.50 1.04
C PHE A 26 6.38 -16.01 -0.10
N THR A 27 6.58 -16.53 -1.33
CA THR A 27 5.76 -16.15 -2.50
C THR A 27 4.30 -16.54 -2.32
N ALA A 28 4.01 -17.72 -1.80
CA ALA A 28 2.65 -18.14 -1.49
C ALA A 28 1.97 -17.18 -0.49
N ARG A 29 2.70 -16.72 0.53
CA ARG A 29 2.19 -15.74 1.49
C ARG A 29 1.95 -14.37 0.88
N VAL A 30 2.86 -13.90 0.03
CA VAL A 30 2.69 -12.63 -0.70
C VAL A 30 1.46 -12.69 -1.58
N LEU A 31 1.29 -13.75 -2.36
CA LEU A 31 0.12 -13.95 -3.22
C LEU A 31 -1.17 -14.01 -2.39
N ALA A 32 -1.19 -14.81 -1.33
CA ALA A 32 -2.35 -14.90 -0.45
C ALA A 32 -2.72 -13.56 0.18
N SER A 33 -1.73 -12.75 0.60
CA SER A 33 -2.02 -11.42 1.16
C SER A 33 -2.57 -10.46 0.12
N THR A 34 -2.04 -10.49 -1.08
CA THR A 34 -2.48 -9.62 -2.18
C THR A 34 -3.92 -9.94 -2.60
N VAL A 35 -4.23 -11.23 -2.76
CA VAL A 35 -5.59 -11.70 -3.08
C VAL A 35 -6.57 -11.34 -1.95
N LEU A 36 -6.17 -11.56 -0.69
CA LEU A 36 -7.01 -11.24 0.46
C LEU A 36 -7.32 -9.74 0.53
N ILE A 37 -6.34 -8.87 0.26
CA ILE A 37 -6.54 -7.41 0.25
C ILE A 37 -7.54 -7.03 -0.84
N LEU A 38 -7.42 -7.60 -2.04
CA LEU A 38 -8.38 -7.34 -3.13
C LEU A 38 -9.81 -7.75 -2.74
N ILE A 39 -9.98 -8.93 -2.14
CA ILE A 39 -11.28 -9.40 -1.64
C ILE A 39 -11.84 -8.43 -0.58
N ILE A 40 -11.01 -7.97 0.37
CA ILE A 40 -11.44 -7.04 1.42
C ILE A 40 -11.85 -5.69 0.82
N ILE A 41 -11.13 -5.18 -0.17
CA ILE A 41 -11.48 -3.93 -0.86
C ILE A 41 -12.85 -4.07 -1.54
N VAL A 42 -13.08 -5.13 -2.30
CA VAL A 42 -14.35 -5.37 -2.99
C VAL A 42 -15.49 -5.52 -1.97
N ALA A 43 -15.29 -6.32 -0.93
CA ALA A 43 -16.28 -6.48 0.15
C ALA A 43 -16.57 -5.14 0.86
N GLY A 44 -15.54 -4.33 1.12
CA GLY A 44 -15.68 -3.01 1.72
C GLY A 44 -16.52 -2.05 0.87
N ILE A 45 -16.31 -2.05 -0.44
CA ILE A 45 -17.12 -1.26 -1.38
C ILE A 45 -18.58 -1.72 -1.34
N MET A 46 -18.83 -3.03 -1.36
CA MET A 46 -20.21 -3.58 -1.28
C MET A 46 -20.91 -3.19 0.03
N VAL A 47 -20.19 -3.27 1.16
CA VAL A 47 -20.77 -2.87 2.47
C VAL A 47 -21.03 -1.36 2.52
N ALA A 48 -20.12 -0.54 2.01
CA ALA A 48 -20.29 0.91 1.94
C ALA A 48 -21.54 1.28 1.11
N ASP A 49 -21.76 0.58 0.02
CA ASP A 49 -22.91 0.76 -0.86
C ASP A 49 -24.24 0.45 -0.16
N VAL A 50 -24.31 -0.70 0.53
CA VAL A 50 -25.49 -1.07 1.34
C VAL A 50 -25.76 -0.03 2.43
N LEU A 51 -24.72 0.46 3.12
CA LEU A 51 -24.87 1.50 4.14
C LEU A 51 -25.38 2.81 3.55
N GLN A 52 -24.87 3.22 2.40
CA GLN A 52 -25.31 4.41 1.69
C GLN A 52 -26.80 4.29 1.30
N MET A 53 -27.21 3.13 0.79
CA MET A 53 -28.61 2.85 0.47
C MET A 53 -29.51 2.99 1.70
N LEU A 54 -29.12 2.39 2.83
CA LEU A 54 -29.89 2.47 4.09
C LEU A 54 -30.00 3.90 4.60
N ILE A 55 -28.91 4.66 4.56
CA ILE A 55 -28.89 6.08 4.99
C ILE A 55 -29.83 6.91 4.10
N ASN A 56 -29.76 6.72 2.79
CA ASN A 56 -30.61 7.43 1.85
C ASN A 56 -32.13 7.11 2.07
N MET A 57 -32.45 5.85 2.34
CA MET A 57 -33.83 5.46 2.68
C MET A 57 -34.35 6.08 3.99
N LEU A 58 -33.47 6.27 4.96
CA LEU A 58 -33.79 6.91 6.25
C LEU A 58 -33.97 8.43 6.12
N LEU A 59 -33.15 9.09 5.30
CA LEU A 59 -33.17 10.55 5.13
C LEU A 59 -34.24 10.99 4.14
N HIS A 60 -34.50 10.23 3.09
CA HIS A 60 -35.46 10.55 2.03
C HIS A 60 -36.65 9.57 2.07
N LYS A 61 -37.56 9.78 3.00
CA LYS A 61 -38.76 8.94 3.13
C LYS A 61 -39.53 8.87 1.80
N GLY A 62 -39.62 7.67 1.23
CA GLY A 62 -40.43 7.39 0.04
C GLY A 62 -39.68 7.30 -1.29
N THR A 63 -38.40 7.56 -1.34
CA THR A 63 -37.59 7.31 -2.54
C THR A 63 -36.91 5.94 -2.44
N PHE A 64 -37.23 5.05 -3.38
CA PHE A 64 -36.50 3.78 -3.50
C PHE A 64 -35.08 4.10 -4.01
N ALA A 65 -34.09 3.98 -3.14
CA ALA A 65 -32.69 3.96 -3.58
C ALA A 65 -32.42 2.60 -4.24
N SER A 66 -32.17 2.59 -5.54
CA SER A 66 -31.79 1.38 -6.25
C SER A 66 -30.47 0.85 -5.71
N PHE A 67 -30.35 -0.48 -5.61
CA PHE A 67 -29.11 -1.15 -5.29
C PHE A 67 -28.02 -0.70 -6.30
N CYS A 68 -26.89 -0.22 -5.84
CA CYS A 68 -25.89 0.45 -6.65
C CYS A 68 -25.14 -0.45 -7.64
N LEU A 69 -25.51 -1.72 -7.80
CA LEU A 69 -24.85 -2.58 -8.80
C LEU A 69 -25.03 -2.04 -10.22
N SER A 70 -26.16 -1.40 -10.52
CA SER A 70 -26.37 -0.69 -11.79
C SER A 70 -25.63 0.66 -11.83
N SER A 71 -25.63 1.38 -10.71
CA SER A 71 -24.90 2.63 -10.55
C SER A 71 -23.39 2.41 -10.48
N PHE A 72 -22.93 1.24 -10.00
CA PHE A 72 -21.52 0.87 -9.99
C PHE A 72 -20.94 0.78 -11.41
N ASN A 73 -21.69 0.19 -12.36
CA ASN A 73 -21.27 0.17 -13.76
C ASN A 73 -21.19 1.58 -14.35
N VAL A 74 -22.17 2.45 -14.05
CA VAL A 74 -22.15 3.84 -14.51
C VAL A 74 -21.02 4.61 -13.84
N ALA A 75 -20.89 4.53 -12.52
CA ALA A 75 -19.81 5.19 -11.78
C ALA A 75 -18.42 4.68 -12.19
N PHE A 76 -18.28 3.38 -12.45
CA PHE A 76 -17.03 2.79 -12.93
C PHE A 76 -16.67 3.26 -14.34
N THR A 77 -17.65 3.34 -15.24
CA THR A 77 -17.45 3.87 -16.60
C THR A 77 -17.15 5.37 -16.58
N GLU A 78 -17.83 6.16 -15.76
CA GLU A 78 -17.55 7.58 -15.59
C GLU A 78 -16.17 7.82 -14.97
N LEU A 79 -15.78 7.06 -13.94
CA LEU A 79 -14.44 7.11 -13.38
C LEU A 79 -13.39 6.73 -14.42
N GLN A 80 -13.66 5.69 -15.21
CA GLN A 80 -12.75 5.23 -16.25
C GLN A 80 -12.60 6.28 -17.37
N THR A 81 -13.68 6.91 -17.80
CA THR A 81 -13.64 7.99 -18.81
C THR A 81 -12.95 9.23 -18.27
N SER A 82 -13.18 9.59 -17.01
CA SER A 82 -12.52 10.73 -16.36
C SER A 82 -11.01 10.50 -16.23
N ILE A 83 -10.58 9.31 -15.81
CA ILE A 83 -9.15 8.95 -15.74
C ILE A 83 -8.53 8.96 -17.12
N LEU A 84 -9.20 8.44 -18.16
CA LEU A 84 -8.72 8.49 -19.55
C LEU A 84 -8.57 9.92 -20.04
N ALA A 85 -9.53 10.80 -19.75
CA ALA A 85 -9.45 12.21 -20.11
C ALA A 85 -8.25 12.88 -19.44
N ILE A 86 -8.01 12.63 -18.15
CA ILE A 86 -6.88 13.15 -17.39
C ILE A 86 -5.54 12.58 -17.93
N GLU A 87 -5.49 11.29 -18.24
CA GLU A 87 -4.31 10.66 -18.86
C GLU A 87 -3.96 11.30 -20.21
N ASN A 88 -4.98 11.58 -21.04
CA ASN A 88 -4.79 12.22 -22.34
C ASN A 88 -4.30 13.68 -22.21
N VAL A 89 -4.83 14.44 -21.22
CA VAL A 89 -4.43 15.82 -20.98
C VAL A 89 -3.03 15.93 -20.37
N LEU A 90 -2.70 15.05 -19.42
CA LEU A 90 -1.41 15.06 -18.72
C LEU A 90 -0.34 14.25 -19.44
N HIS A 91 -0.69 13.45 -20.43
CA HIS A 91 0.19 12.46 -21.09
C HIS A 91 0.89 11.53 -20.09
N LYS A 92 0.23 11.20 -18.97
CA LYS A 92 0.79 10.38 -17.89
C LYS A 92 -0.04 9.12 -17.68
N PRO A 93 0.58 7.92 -17.51
CA PRO A 93 -0.11 6.65 -17.30
C PRO A 93 -0.63 6.52 -15.85
N ILE A 94 -1.65 7.30 -15.50
CA ILE A 94 -2.17 7.44 -14.12
C ILE A 94 -2.68 6.10 -13.59
N ARG A 95 -3.36 5.29 -14.42
CA ARG A 95 -3.86 3.96 -14.01
C ARG A 95 -2.75 3.05 -13.57
N PHE A 96 -1.68 3.00 -14.36
CA PHE A 96 -0.51 2.18 -14.05
C PHE A 96 0.17 2.65 -12.76
N MET A 97 0.33 3.95 -12.58
CA MET A 97 0.88 4.54 -11.37
C MET A 97 0.02 4.23 -10.14
N PHE A 98 -1.31 4.27 -10.27
CA PHE A 98 -2.23 3.92 -9.19
C PHE A 98 -2.10 2.46 -8.76
N LEU A 99 -2.10 1.52 -9.73
CA LEU A 99 -1.90 0.09 -9.44
C LEU A 99 -0.54 -0.16 -8.76
N LEU A 100 0.50 0.47 -9.27
CA LEU A 100 1.85 0.33 -8.70
C LEU A 100 1.93 0.89 -7.27
N THR A 101 1.23 1.98 -6.98
CA THR A 101 1.13 2.56 -5.63
C THR A 101 0.41 1.61 -4.67
N LEU A 102 -0.65 0.93 -5.10
CA LEU A 102 -1.33 -0.10 -4.29
C LEU A 102 -0.41 -1.28 -3.96
N ILE A 103 0.35 -1.75 -4.95
CA ILE A 103 1.33 -2.83 -4.76
C ILE A 103 2.45 -2.39 -3.82
N SER A 104 2.96 -1.18 -3.99
CA SER A 104 3.97 -0.58 -3.12
C SER A 104 3.48 -0.45 -1.67
N GLY A 105 2.25 0.01 -1.47
CA GLY A 105 1.61 0.07 -0.16
C GLY A 105 1.54 -1.30 0.52
N ASN A 106 1.12 -2.35 -0.22
CA ASN A 106 1.13 -3.72 0.30
C ASN A 106 2.54 -4.18 0.69
N ALA A 107 3.56 -3.87 -0.13
CA ALA A 107 4.95 -4.22 0.15
C ALA A 107 5.47 -3.57 1.45
N PHE A 108 5.13 -2.31 1.73
CA PHE A 108 5.46 -1.64 2.99
C PHE A 108 4.83 -2.31 4.21
N TYR A 109 3.53 -2.63 4.13
CA TYR A 109 2.85 -3.31 5.24
C TYR A 109 3.35 -4.74 5.45
N LEU A 110 3.77 -5.41 4.40
CA LEU A 110 4.39 -6.73 4.48
C LEU A 110 5.76 -6.63 5.14
N LEU A 111 6.60 -5.68 4.73
CA LEU A 111 7.91 -5.43 5.35
C LEU A 111 7.77 -5.06 6.84
N GLY A 112 6.90 -4.10 7.16
CA GLY A 112 6.67 -3.71 8.54
C GLY A 112 6.09 -4.82 9.40
N GLY A 113 5.28 -5.67 8.79
CA GLY A 113 4.78 -6.87 9.44
C GLY A 113 5.85 -7.89 9.78
N MET A 114 6.85 -8.05 8.93
CA MET A 114 8.00 -8.92 9.20
C MET A 114 8.94 -8.29 10.24
N LEU A 115 9.11 -6.97 10.24
CA LEU A 115 9.95 -6.25 11.21
C LEU A 115 9.34 -6.27 12.62
N PHE A 116 8.07 -5.95 12.76
CA PHE A 116 7.42 -5.74 14.05
C PHE A 116 6.62 -6.95 14.49
N ARG A 117 6.95 -7.50 15.64
CA ARG A 117 6.31 -8.70 16.19
C ARG A 117 4.92 -8.45 16.79
N LYS A 118 4.75 -7.34 17.52
CA LYS A 118 3.49 -6.98 18.19
C LYS A 118 2.90 -5.72 17.56
N THR A 119 1.59 -5.68 17.30
CA THR A 119 0.88 -4.53 16.70
C THR A 119 1.56 -3.98 15.44
N ALA A 120 1.99 -4.90 14.56
CA ALA A 120 2.80 -4.58 13.39
C ALA A 120 2.18 -3.51 12.51
N TRP A 121 0.86 -3.61 12.24
CA TRP A 121 0.16 -2.66 11.39
C TRP A 121 0.23 -1.22 11.92
N LEU A 122 0.02 -1.03 13.24
CA LEU A 122 0.03 0.29 13.87
C LEU A 122 1.45 0.88 13.88
N LYS A 123 2.45 0.07 14.21
CA LYS A 123 3.85 0.51 14.18
C LYS A 123 4.34 0.84 12.79
N THR A 124 3.92 0.05 11.78
CA THR A 124 4.27 0.32 10.39
C THR A 124 3.64 1.62 9.93
N THR A 125 2.34 1.84 10.21
CA THR A 125 1.66 3.08 9.85
C THR A 125 2.33 4.28 10.52
N LEU A 126 2.63 4.18 11.82
CA LEU A 126 3.31 5.24 12.54
C LEU A 126 4.72 5.51 12.00
N ALA A 127 5.48 4.47 11.70
CA ALA A 127 6.81 4.60 11.09
C ALA A 127 6.74 5.28 9.71
N VAL A 128 5.79 4.88 8.87
CA VAL A 128 5.59 5.51 7.55
C VAL A 128 5.23 6.98 7.69
N ILE A 129 4.31 7.33 8.61
CA ILE A 129 3.93 8.73 8.87
C ILE A 129 5.15 9.54 9.34
N VAL A 130 5.91 9.04 10.31
CA VAL A 130 7.09 9.75 10.84
C VAL A 130 8.14 9.94 9.75
N ILE A 131 8.43 8.92 8.95
CA ILE A 131 9.38 9.02 7.84
C ILE A 131 8.88 10.02 6.79
N SER A 132 7.60 10.00 6.44
CA SER A 132 7.02 10.94 5.48
C SER A 132 7.10 12.38 5.96
N ILE A 133 6.80 12.64 7.24
CA ILE A 133 6.93 13.99 7.84
C ILE A 133 8.40 14.43 7.86
N ALA A 134 9.33 13.54 8.21
CA ALA A 134 10.75 13.85 8.25
C ALA A 134 11.29 14.21 6.85
N LEU A 135 10.94 13.41 5.83
CA LEU A 135 11.34 13.68 4.44
C LEU A 135 10.74 14.99 3.93
N PHE A 136 9.46 15.23 4.21
CA PHE A 136 8.80 16.47 3.83
C PHE A 136 9.44 17.70 4.50
N SER A 137 9.71 17.63 5.82
CA SER A 137 10.36 18.72 6.56
C SER A 137 11.79 18.97 6.08
N MET A 138 12.55 17.93 5.73
CA MET A 138 13.86 18.08 5.10
C MET A 138 13.77 18.81 3.76
N PHE A 139 12.80 18.43 2.91
CA PHE A 139 12.62 19.06 1.62
C PHE A 139 12.25 20.55 1.74
N VAL A 140 11.29 20.86 2.62
CA VAL A 140 10.87 22.24 2.90
C VAL A 140 12.02 23.06 3.50
N GLY A 141 12.78 22.47 4.46
CA GLY A 141 13.95 23.11 5.05
C GLY A 141 15.02 23.41 4.01
N TYR A 142 15.32 22.46 3.12
CA TYR A 142 16.25 22.68 2.00
C TYR A 142 15.78 23.81 1.07
N ALA A 143 14.52 23.79 0.67
CA ALA A 143 13.94 24.83 -0.19
C ALA A 143 14.01 26.22 0.48
N TYR A 144 13.73 26.31 1.79
CA TYR A 144 13.80 27.54 2.56
C TYR A 144 15.24 28.09 2.62
N VAL A 145 16.22 27.21 2.89
CA VAL A 145 17.64 27.59 2.93
C VAL A 145 18.11 28.10 1.56
N VAL A 146 17.81 27.37 0.49
CA VAL A 146 18.20 27.77 -0.86
C VAL A 146 17.58 29.12 -1.24
N TYR A 147 16.28 29.30 -1.01
CA TYR A 147 15.60 30.55 -1.29
C TYR A 147 16.12 31.73 -0.46
N GLY A 148 16.33 31.51 0.85
CA GLY A 148 16.73 32.58 1.78
C GLY A 148 18.18 33.06 1.62
N TYR A 149 19.11 32.14 1.26
CA TYR A 149 20.54 32.47 1.16
C TYR A 149 21.00 32.79 -0.26
N THR A 150 20.35 32.23 -1.28
CA THR A 150 20.84 32.36 -2.67
C THR A 150 19.89 33.12 -3.59
N ASN A 151 18.68 33.47 -3.14
CA ASN A 151 17.59 34.01 -3.97
C ASN A 151 17.28 33.19 -5.24
N TYR A 152 17.74 31.95 -5.30
CA TYR A 152 17.42 31.02 -6.37
C TYR A 152 16.06 30.37 -6.13
N VAL A 153 15.26 30.32 -7.18
CA VAL A 153 14.05 29.50 -7.18
C VAL A 153 14.46 28.03 -7.30
N VAL A 154 13.98 27.18 -6.38
CA VAL A 154 14.23 25.74 -6.46
C VAL A 154 13.51 25.19 -7.68
N TYR A 155 14.27 24.93 -8.74
CA TYR A 155 13.75 24.38 -9.97
C TYR A 155 13.90 22.87 -9.98
N MET A 156 12.80 22.16 -10.15
CA MET A 156 12.85 20.72 -10.37
C MET A 156 13.21 20.44 -11.83
N PRO A 157 14.30 19.67 -12.10
CA PRO A 157 14.67 19.31 -13.45
C PRO A 157 13.53 18.55 -14.16
N GLU A 158 13.39 18.75 -15.46
CA GLU A 158 12.29 18.17 -16.26
C GLU A 158 12.23 16.65 -16.16
N TRP A 159 13.38 15.97 -16.15
CA TRP A 159 13.46 14.51 -16.02
C TRP A 159 12.86 13.96 -14.71
N MET A 160 12.86 14.74 -13.60
CA MET A 160 12.21 14.36 -12.35
C MET A 160 10.69 14.50 -12.41
N GLN A 161 10.18 15.34 -13.31
CA GLN A 161 8.74 15.53 -13.51
C GLN A 161 8.16 14.48 -14.45
N GLU A 162 9.02 13.76 -15.18
CA GLU A 162 8.63 12.72 -16.09
C GLU A 162 8.02 11.49 -15.36
N SER A 163 7.00 10.92 -15.99
CA SER A 163 6.28 9.78 -15.42
C SER A 163 7.16 8.54 -15.26
N TRP A 164 8.08 8.31 -16.18
CA TRP A 164 8.99 7.16 -16.15
C TRP A 164 9.91 7.18 -14.93
N PHE A 165 10.36 8.36 -14.48
CA PHE A 165 11.18 8.49 -13.28
C PHE A 165 10.41 8.06 -12.03
N ASN A 166 9.17 8.57 -11.86
CA ASN A 166 8.32 8.21 -10.73
C ASN A 166 7.96 6.71 -10.73
N ILE A 167 7.68 6.13 -11.91
CA ILE A 167 7.40 4.71 -12.07
C ILE A 167 8.62 3.87 -11.67
N THR A 168 9.81 4.25 -12.16
CA THR A 168 11.05 3.54 -11.84
C THR A 168 11.34 3.60 -10.34
N LEU A 169 11.16 4.75 -9.71
CA LEU A 169 11.36 4.92 -8.28
C LEU A 169 10.40 4.04 -7.47
N LEU A 170 9.12 3.99 -7.83
CA LEU A 170 8.13 3.12 -7.20
C LEU A 170 8.47 1.63 -7.38
N ILE A 171 8.94 1.21 -8.55
CA ILE A 171 9.36 -0.18 -8.80
C ILE A 171 10.55 -0.54 -7.93
N VAL A 172 11.59 0.29 -7.92
CA VAL A 172 12.81 0.06 -7.12
C VAL A 172 12.46 -0.03 -5.64
N GLN A 173 11.63 0.90 -5.13
CA GLN A 173 11.15 0.90 -3.76
C GLN A 173 10.36 -0.37 -3.42
N THR A 174 9.46 -0.81 -4.30
CA THR A 174 8.65 -2.03 -4.11
C THR A 174 9.54 -3.27 -4.08
N CYS A 175 10.46 -3.39 -5.03
CA CYS A 175 11.43 -4.49 -5.08
C CYS A 175 12.32 -4.52 -3.83
N ALA A 176 12.80 -3.37 -3.37
CA ALA A 176 13.59 -3.27 -2.15
C ALA A 176 12.79 -3.74 -0.92
N CYS A 177 11.51 -3.32 -0.78
CA CYS A 177 10.65 -3.76 0.31
C CYS A 177 10.45 -5.28 0.31
N TYR A 178 10.16 -5.89 -0.84
CA TYR A 178 10.01 -7.34 -0.94
C TYR A 178 11.33 -8.08 -0.68
N TYR A 179 12.45 -7.57 -1.16
CA TYR A 179 13.77 -8.14 -0.91
C TYR A 179 14.12 -8.14 0.58
N PHE A 180 13.94 -7.00 1.27
CA PHE A 180 14.20 -6.92 2.70
C PHE A 180 13.23 -7.79 3.50
N ALA A 181 11.94 -7.82 3.14
CA ALA A 181 10.97 -8.71 3.77
C ALA A 181 11.37 -10.17 3.63
N TYR A 182 11.82 -10.59 2.44
CA TYR A 182 12.33 -11.95 2.20
C TYR A 182 13.59 -12.26 3.02
N ARG A 183 14.55 -11.32 3.10
CA ARG A 183 15.76 -11.48 3.92
C ARG A 183 15.43 -11.70 5.39
N ILE A 184 14.48 -10.93 5.92
CA ILE A 184 14.01 -11.08 7.30
C ILE A 184 13.31 -12.43 7.47
N TYR A 185 12.47 -12.83 6.50
CA TYR A 185 11.79 -14.11 6.52
C TYR A 185 12.76 -15.30 6.57
N CYS A 186 13.82 -15.29 5.76
CA CYS A 186 14.84 -16.33 5.77
C CYS A 186 15.63 -16.43 7.09
N ARG A 187 15.68 -15.34 7.87
CA ARG A 187 16.35 -15.32 9.19
C ARG A 187 15.40 -15.61 10.36
N LEU A 188 14.16 -15.95 10.09
CA LEU A 188 13.18 -16.28 11.12
C LEU A 188 13.64 -17.49 11.94
N GLN A 189 13.84 -17.28 13.24
CA GLN A 189 14.20 -18.32 14.19
C GLN A 189 12.98 -18.72 15.03
N ALA A 190 12.89 -20.00 15.39
CA ALA A 190 11.80 -20.53 16.21
C ALA A 190 11.75 -19.88 17.61
N ILE A 191 12.91 -19.51 18.14
CA ILE A 191 13.05 -18.86 19.46
C ILE A 191 13.72 -17.51 19.26
N ASN A 192 12.95 -16.44 19.26
CA ASN A 192 13.45 -15.08 19.27
C ASN A 192 12.79 -14.31 20.41
N THR A 193 13.60 -13.84 21.36
CA THR A 193 13.16 -13.01 22.49
C THR A 193 13.21 -11.52 22.17
N ARG A 194 13.77 -11.13 21.02
CA ARG A 194 13.96 -9.73 20.65
C ARG A 194 12.66 -9.07 20.16
N TRP A 195 12.59 -7.76 20.28
CA TRP A 195 11.46 -6.92 19.87
C TRP A 195 11.32 -6.77 18.35
N LEU A 196 12.46 -6.86 17.67
CA LEU A 196 12.59 -6.82 16.21
C LEU A 196 13.06 -8.20 15.72
N ASN A 197 12.55 -8.61 14.58
CA ASN A 197 12.95 -9.84 13.89
C ASN A 197 14.18 -9.61 12.99
N ILE A 198 15.23 -8.97 13.51
CA ILE A 198 16.48 -8.73 12.77
C ILE A 198 17.54 -9.70 13.26
#